data_aa6e4d8815fb08203fb759a91f6a41c2
#
_entry.id   aa6e4d8815fb08203fb759a91f6a41c2
#
_cell.length_a   1.000
_cell.length_b   1.000
_cell.length_c   1.000
_cell.angle_alpha   90.00
_cell.angle_beta   90.00
_cell.angle_gamma   90.00
#
_symmetry.space_group_name_H-M   'P 1'
#
loop_
_entity.id
_entity.type
_entity.pdbx_description
1 polymer ?
#
loop_
_entity_poly.entity_id
_entity_poly.type
_entity_poly.pdbx_seq_one_letter_code
_entity_poly.pdbx_strand_id
1 'polypeptide(L)'
;MGKTKENLEVAFSGESQANRKYLFFAEKAEKEGNKYIARLFRATAEAETVHARNHLNVLGGIKSTKENLQIAINGENHEFTAMYPDFIKQADNEVDKKAKDSFDLANKVEQIHHGLYKGVLSKLEKGQVMEDKPIFVCQYCGNTVEGEAPDKCPICGVPKKMFKLID
;
A
#
# COMPACT_ATOMS: atom_id res chain seq x y z
N MET A 1 -4.38 -24.31 -12.68
CA MET A 1 -4.36 -24.19 -11.19
C MET A 1 -5.55 -24.96 -10.63
N GLY A 2 -5.46 -25.56 -9.42
CA GLY A 2 -6.62 -26.20 -8.80
C GLY A 2 -7.59 -25.16 -8.26
N LYS A 3 -8.91 -25.44 -8.32
CA LYS A 3 -9.99 -24.56 -7.88
C LYS A 3 -9.82 -24.02 -6.45
N THR A 4 -9.25 -24.84 -5.56
CA THR A 4 -8.94 -24.44 -4.16
C THR A 4 -7.94 -23.29 -4.10
N LYS A 5 -6.91 -23.30 -4.95
CA LYS A 5 -5.91 -22.21 -4.97
C LYS A 5 -6.53 -20.91 -5.47
N GLU A 6 -7.34 -20.96 -6.52
CA GLU A 6 -8.08 -19.81 -7.01
C GLU A 6 -9.01 -19.24 -5.91
N ASN A 7 -9.72 -20.11 -5.18
CA ASN A 7 -10.58 -19.69 -4.08
C ASN A 7 -9.79 -19.00 -2.96
N LEU A 8 -8.59 -19.48 -2.61
CA LEU A 8 -7.71 -18.83 -1.63
C LEU A 8 -7.24 -17.45 -2.09
N GLU A 9 -6.91 -17.29 -3.37
CA GLU A 9 -6.52 -15.99 -3.94
C GLU A 9 -7.68 -15.00 -3.89
N VAL A 10 -8.89 -15.43 -4.24
CA VAL A 10 -10.11 -14.62 -4.14
C VAL A 10 -10.42 -14.26 -2.69
N ALA A 11 -10.32 -15.21 -1.76
CA ALA A 11 -10.53 -14.96 -0.34
C ALA A 11 -9.51 -13.96 0.20
N PHE A 12 -8.21 -14.15 -0.04
CA PHE A 12 -7.16 -13.21 0.35
C PHE A 12 -7.43 -11.79 -0.16
N SER A 13 -7.83 -11.65 -1.42
CA SER A 13 -8.20 -10.35 -2.01
C SER A 13 -9.41 -9.74 -1.32
N GLY A 14 -10.46 -10.53 -1.07
CA GLY A 14 -11.69 -10.08 -0.40
C GLY A 14 -11.42 -9.55 1.00
N GLU A 15 -10.71 -10.32 1.84
CA GLU A 15 -10.41 -9.96 3.22
C GLU A 15 -9.46 -8.75 3.30
N SER A 16 -8.49 -8.65 2.39
CA SER A 16 -7.60 -7.49 2.30
C SER A 16 -8.36 -6.21 1.98
N GLN A 17 -9.34 -6.26 1.07
CA GLN A 17 -10.20 -5.13 0.74
C GLN A 17 -11.17 -4.79 1.89
N ALA A 18 -11.76 -5.80 2.54
CA ALA A 18 -12.66 -5.60 3.69
C ALA A 18 -11.92 -4.90 4.83
N ASN A 19 -10.71 -5.39 5.19
CA ASN A 19 -9.85 -4.74 6.17
C ASN A 19 -9.70 -3.25 5.89
N ARG A 20 -9.29 -2.90 4.68
CA ARG A 20 -9.01 -1.50 4.33
C ARG A 20 -10.25 -0.64 4.35
N LYS A 21 -11.39 -1.14 3.85
CA LYS A 21 -12.68 -0.45 3.89
C LYS A 21 -13.16 -0.21 5.32
N TYR A 22 -13.04 -1.21 6.20
CA TYR A 22 -13.51 -1.10 7.59
C TYR A 22 -12.68 -0.08 8.39
N LEU A 23 -11.39 0.05 8.14
CA LEU A 23 -10.58 1.12 8.73
C LEU A 23 -11.07 2.50 8.31
N PHE A 24 -11.39 2.72 7.04
CA PHE A 24 -11.95 4.00 6.57
C PHE A 24 -13.37 4.25 7.11
N PHE A 25 -14.20 3.19 7.23
CA PHE A 25 -15.52 3.29 7.85
C PHE A 25 -15.42 3.64 9.34
N ALA A 26 -14.42 3.10 10.05
CA ALA A 26 -14.14 3.46 11.43
C ALA A 26 -13.80 4.95 11.59
N GLU A 27 -12.94 5.49 10.72
CA GLU A 27 -12.61 6.92 10.72
C GLU A 27 -13.86 7.79 10.48
N LYS A 28 -14.74 7.38 9.58
CA LYS A 28 -15.99 8.09 9.32
C LYS A 28 -16.93 8.05 10.52
N ALA A 29 -17.11 6.89 11.12
CA ALA A 29 -17.92 6.73 12.32
C ALA A 29 -17.39 7.54 13.51
N GLU A 30 -16.06 7.60 13.67
CA GLU A 30 -15.40 8.45 14.69
C GLU A 30 -15.71 9.93 14.50
N LYS A 31 -15.57 10.43 13.25
CA LYS A 31 -15.90 11.82 12.90
C LYS A 31 -17.38 12.16 13.13
N GLU A 32 -18.26 11.19 13.04
CA GLU A 32 -19.70 11.33 13.32
C GLU A 32 -20.06 11.15 14.81
N GLY A 33 -19.06 10.91 15.67
CA GLY A 33 -19.27 10.71 17.12
C GLY A 33 -19.72 9.31 17.52
N ASN A 34 -19.80 8.36 16.57
CA ASN A 34 -20.27 6.99 16.78
C ASN A 34 -19.13 6.07 17.27
N LYS A 35 -18.59 6.34 18.47
CA LYS A 35 -17.42 5.65 19.01
C LYS A 35 -17.52 4.13 19.07
N TYR A 36 -18.69 3.59 19.42
CA TYR A 36 -18.90 2.13 19.46
C TYR A 36 -18.84 1.51 18.07
N ILE A 37 -19.49 2.13 17.08
CA ILE A 37 -19.47 1.67 15.68
C ILE A 37 -18.06 1.74 15.13
N ALA A 38 -17.33 2.83 15.39
CA ALA A 38 -15.93 2.96 15.00
C ALA A 38 -15.05 1.85 15.59
N ARG A 39 -15.27 1.51 16.87
CA ARG A 39 -14.57 0.39 17.53
C ARG A 39 -14.91 -0.95 16.90
N LEU A 40 -16.19 -1.20 16.58
CA LEU A 40 -16.61 -2.42 15.92
C LEU A 40 -15.94 -2.59 14.57
N PHE A 41 -15.93 -1.53 13.74
CA PHE A 41 -15.22 -1.57 12.46
C PHE A 41 -13.71 -1.83 12.62
N ARG A 42 -13.05 -1.25 13.60
CA ARG A 42 -11.62 -1.55 13.88
C ARG A 42 -11.42 -3.01 14.30
N ALA A 43 -12.29 -3.55 15.13
CA ALA A 43 -12.21 -4.94 15.59
C ALA A 43 -12.42 -5.93 14.43
N THR A 44 -13.40 -5.67 13.56
CA THR A 44 -13.62 -6.51 12.37
C THR A 44 -12.46 -6.36 11.38
N ALA A 45 -11.93 -5.16 11.16
CA ALA A 45 -10.75 -4.97 10.33
C ALA A 45 -9.55 -5.80 10.83
N GLU A 46 -9.34 -5.89 12.15
CA GLU A 46 -8.30 -6.75 12.72
C GLU A 46 -8.58 -8.24 12.45
N ALA A 47 -9.84 -8.68 12.56
CA ALA A 47 -10.22 -10.05 12.19
C ALA A 47 -9.90 -10.36 10.71
N GLU A 48 -10.19 -9.41 9.79
CA GLU A 48 -9.86 -9.60 8.37
C GLU A 48 -8.35 -9.62 8.10
N THR A 49 -7.54 -8.94 8.92
CA THR A 49 -6.07 -9.10 8.88
C THR A 49 -5.66 -10.54 9.19
N VAL A 50 -6.30 -11.18 10.18
CA VAL A 50 -6.03 -12.59 10.54
C VAL A 50 -6.44 -13.53 9.41
N HIS A 51 -7.63 -13.34 8.83
CA HIS A 51 -8.12 -14.14 7.71
C HIS A 51 -7.19 -14.03 6.50
N ALA A 52 -6.88 -12.81 6.07
CA ALA A 52 -5.97 -12.55 4.94
C ALA A 52 -4.60 -13.19 5.16
N ARG A 53 -4.01 -13.05 6.36
CA ARG A 53 -2.73 -13.69 6.72
C ARG A 53 -2.80 -15.21 6.60
N ASN A 54 -3.88 -15.83 7.10
CA ASN A 54 -4.06 -17.28 7.04
C ASN A 54 -4.15 -17.77 5.58
N HIS A 55 -4.93 -17.10 4.74
CA HIS A 55 -5.03 -17.46 3.33
C HIS A 55 -3.70 -17.29 2.59
N LEU A 56 -2.99 -16.19 2.84
CA LEU A 56 -1.67 -15.93 2.24
C LEU A 56 -0.63 -16.96 2.68
N ASN A 57 -0.66 -17.41 3.95
CA ASN A 57 0.21 -18.47 4.45
C ASN A 57 -0.06 -19.81 3.74
N VAL A 58 -1.33 -20.19 3.57
CA VAL A 58 -1.70 -21.43 2.85
C VAL A 58 -1.28 -21.36 1.37
N LEU A 59 -1.35 -20.17 0.77
CA LEU A 59 -0.83 -19.92 -0.59
C LEU A 59 0.70 -19.97 -0.68
N GLY A 60 1.41 -19.98 0.46
CA GLY A 60 2.88 -19.86 0.50
C GLY A 60 3.35 -18.49 0.03
N GLY A 61 2.52 -17.45 0.22
CA GLY A 61 2.81 -16.09 -0.23
C GLY A 61 3.79 -15.32 0.65
N ILE A 62 3.96 -15.73 1.92
CA ILE A 62 4.95 -15.16 2.83
C ILE A 62 6.21 -16.01 2.79
N LYS A 63 7.29 -15.44 2.30
CA LYS A 63 8.57 -16.11 2.07
C LYS A 63 9.69 -15.50 2.94
N SER A 64 10.94 -15.75 2.61
CA SER A 64 12.07 -15.07 3.22
C SER A 64 12.02 -13.55 2.94
N THR A 65 12.64 -12.75 3.80
CA THR A 65 12.71 -11.28 3.62
C THR A 65 13.25 -10.90 2.25
N LYS A 66 14.29 -11.59 1.77
CA LYS A 66 14.86 -11.36 0.44
C LYS A 66 13.87 -11.63 -0.68
N GLU A 67 13.18 -12.77 -0.63
CA GLU A 67 12.16 -13.14 -1.62
C GLU A 67 10.97 -12.19 -1.57
N ASN A 68 10.53 -11.79 -0.36
CA ASN A 68 9.43 -10.83 -0.20
C ASN A 68 9.80 -9.45 -0.78
N LEU A 69 11.04 -8.97 -0.59
CA LEU A 69 11.53 -7.75 -1.26
C LEU A 69 11.48 -7.88 -2.78
N GLN A 70 11.89 -9.03 -3.32
CA GLN A 70 11.81 -9.24 -4.77
C GLN A 70 10.37 -9.27 -5.29
N ILE A 71 9.44 -9.87 -4.52
CA ILE A 71 8.01 -9.88 -4.85
C ILE A 71 7.47 -8.45 -4.86
N ALA A 72 7.79 -7.65 -3.83
CA ALA A 72 7.41 -6.25 -3.76
C ALA A 72 7.96 -5.45 -4.95
N ILE A 73 9.26 -5.56 -5.26
CA ILE A 73 9.88 -4.91 -6.42
C ILE A 73 9.13 -5.24 -7.72
N ASN A 74 8.75 -6.48 -7.92
CA ASN A 74 8.05 -6.91 -9.12
C ASN A 74 6.61 -6.35 -9.16
N GLY A 75 5.93 -6.31 -8.01
CA GLY A 75 4.60 -5.71 -7.87
C GLY A 75 4.61 -4.23 -8.25
N GLU A 76 5.42 -3.43 -7.54
CA GLU A 76 5.55 -1.99 -7.79
C GLU A 76 5.96 -1.72 -9.24
N ASN A 77 6.89 -2.52 -9.79
CA ASN A 77 7.29 -2.38 -11.20
C ASN A 77 6.11 -2.60 -12.15
N HIS A 78 5.30 -3.62 -11.93
CA HIS A 78 4.11 -3.88 -12.74
C HIS A 78 3.10 -2.73 -12.63
N GLU A 79 2.90 -2.21 -11.44
CA GLU A 79 1.96 -1.14 -11.18
C GLU A 79 2.32 0.14 -11.94
N PHE A 80 3.55 0.61 -11.85
CA PHE A 80 3.92 1.87 -12.50
C PHE A 80 4.28 1.75 -13.99
N THR A 81 4.63 0.55 -14.48
CA THR A 81 4.99 0.38 -15.91
C THR A 81 3.84 -0.10 -16.79
N ALA A 82 2.85 -0.77 -16.23
CA ALA A 82 1.75 -1.37 -16.99
C ALA A 82 0.37 -0.99 -16.43
N MET A 83 0.07 -1.31 -15.19
CA MET A 83 -1.28 -1.20 -14.64
C MET A 83 -1.77 0.25 -14.59
N TYR A 84 -1.08 1.15 -13.91
CA TYR A 84 -1.50 2.54 -13.81
C TYR A 84 -1.45 3.30 -15.12
N PRO A 85 -0.44 3.15 -16.01
CA PRO A 85 -0.49 3.74 -17.34
C PRO A 85 -1.73 3.38 -18.14
N ASP A 86 -2.17 2.12 -18.08
CA ASP A 86 -3.40 1.68 -18.74
C ASP A 86 -4.66 2.29 -18.09
N PHE A 87 -4.71 2.34 -16.77
CA PHE A 87 -5.83 2.94 -16.03
C PHE A 87 -5.95 4.45 -16.27
N ILE A 88 -4.82 5.16 -16.31
CA ILE A 88 -4.76 6.60 -16.63
C ILE A 88 -5.31 6.85 -18.03
N LYS A 89 -4.89 6.04 -19.00
CA LYS A 89 -5.38 6.14 -20.38
C LYS A 89 -6.87 5.87 -20.47
N GLN A 90 -7.38 4.88 -19.73
CA GLN A 90 -8.80 4.56 -19.70
C GLN A 90 -9.61 5.70 -19.06
N ALA A 91 -9.17 6.22 -17.91
CA ALA A 91 -9.82 7.35 -17.25
C ALA A 91 -9.83 8.62 -18.11
N ASP A 92 -8.78 8.84 -18.92
CA ASP A 92 -8.71 9.94 -19.86
C ASP A 92 -9.73 9.77 -21.00
N ASN A 93 -9.86 8.57 -21.55
CA ASN A 93 -10.85 8.25 -22.57
C ASN A 93 -12.30 8.42 -22.06
N GLU A 94 -12.54 8.10 -20.78
CA GLU A 94 -13.85 8.23 -20.13
C GLU A 94 -14.11 9.64 -19.57
N VAL A 95 -13.14 10.56 -19.68
CA VAL A 95 -13.20 11.93 -19.15
C VAL A 95 -13.42 11.94 -17.61
N ASP A 96 -13.00 10.88 -16.90
CA ASP A 96 -13.03 10.83 -15.44
C ASP A 96 -11.74 11.42 -14.85
N LYS A 97 -11.77 12.74 -14.67
CA LYS A 97 -10.64 13.48 -14.11
C LYS A 97 -10.27 13.03 -12.70
N LYS A 98 -11.26 12.65 -11.86
CA LYS A 98 -10.98 12.24 -10.47
C LYS A 98 -10.26 10.90 -10.41
N ALA A 99 -10.70 9.94 -11.21
CA ALA A 99 -10.02 8.65 -11.32
C ALA A 99 -8.60 8.84 -11.87
N LYS A 100 -8.46 9.64 -12.96
CA LYS A 100 -7.15 9.95 -13.54
C LYS A 100 -6.19 10.57 -12.52
N ASP A 101 -6.63 11.62 -11.79
CA ASP A 101 -5.80 12.29 -10.77
C ASP A 101 -5.38 11.30 -9.67
N SER A 102 -6.25 10.37 -9.27
CA SER A 102 -5.94 9.32 -8.29
C SER A 102 -4.89 8.35 -8.82
N PHE A 103 -5.04 7.85 -10.05
CA PHE A 103 -4.11 6.94 -10.69
C PHE A 103 -2.75 7.60 -10.96
N ASP A 104 -2.73 8.86 -11.41
CA ASP A 104 -1.50 9.63 -11.63
C ASP A 104 -0.66 9.79 -10.36
N LEU A 105 -1.31 10.05 -9.22
CA LEU A 105 -0.61 10.16 -7.93
C LEU A 105 -0.03 8.81 -7.51
N ALA A 106 -0.81 7.74 -7.58
CA ALA A 106 -0.34 6.40 -7.25
C ALA A 106 0.83 6.00 -8.16
N ASN A 107 0.68 6.13 -9.48
CA ASN A 107 1.72 5.77 -10.45
C ASN A 107 3.09 6.40 -10.14
N LYS A 108 3.12 7.68 -9.74
CA LYS A 108 4.35 8.36 -9.34
C LYS A 108 4.95 7.81 -8.06
N VAL A 109 4.10 7.39 -7.14
CA VAL A 109 4.52 6.86 -5.83
C VAL A 109 5.04 5.44 -5.95
N GLU A 110 4.40 4.58 -6.76
CA GLU A 110 4.87 3.19 -6.94
C GLU A 110 6.26 3.13 -7.59
N GLN A 111 6.61 4.11 -8.42
CA GLN A 111 7.99 4.25 -8.91
C GLN A 111 8.98 4.53 -7.78
N ILE A 112 8.59 5.30 -6.76
CA ILE A 112 9.40 5.58 -5.56
C ILE A 112 9.53 4.32 -4.72
N HIS A 113 8.42 3.62 -4.44
CA HIS A 113 8.42 2.37 -3.68
C HIS A 113 9.32 1.32 -4.33
N HIS A 114 9.22 1.14 -5.64
CA HIS A 114 10.10 0.27 -6.40
C HIS A 114 11.59 0.63 -6.17
N GLY A 115 11.93 1.91 -6.22
CA GLY A 115 13.29 2.39 -5.97
C GLY A 115 13.78 2.09 -4.55
N LEU A 116 12.93 2.32 -3.53
CA LEU A 116 13.22 2.04 -2.13
C LEU A 116 13.48 0.54 -1.91
N TYR A 117 12.59 -0.33 -2.37
CA TYR A 117 12.77 -1.78 -2.23
C TYR A 117 14.02 -2.30 -2.95
N LYS A 118 14.32 -1.80 -4.15
CA LYS A 118 15.57 -2.16 -4.87
C LYS A 118 16.81 -1.72 -4.12
N GLY A 119 16.79 -0.52 -3.54
CA GLY A 119 17.91 -0.01 -2.74
C GLY A 119 18.16 -0.90 -1.52
N VAL A 120 17.11 -1.26 -0.80
CA VAL A 120 17.18 -2.14 0.37
C VAL A 120 17.65 -3.54 -0.01
N LEU A 121 17.10 -4.13 -1.08
CA LEU A 121 17.52 -5.46 -1.55
C LEU A 121 19.00 -5.48 -1.94
N SER A 122 19.48 -4.46 -2.64
CA SER A 122 20.90 -4.36 -3.03
C SER A 122 21.82 -4.28 -1.81
N LYS A 123 21.45 -3.54 -0.77
CA LYS A 123 22.21 -3.47 0.49
C LYS A 123 22.22 -4.84 1.20
N LEU A 124 21.05 -5.49 1.28
CA LEU A 124 20.94 -6.82 1.88
C LEU A 124 21.81 -7.85 1.19
N GLU A 125 21.84 -7.86 -0.15
CA GLU A 125 22.66 -8.78 -0.93
C GLU A 125 24.17 -8.56 -0.78
N LYS A 126 24.56 -7.32 -0.50
CA LYS A 126 25.97 -6.96 -0.22
C LYS A 126 26.35 -7.17 1.25
N GLY A 127 25.44 -7.64 2.10
CA GLY A 127 25.68 -7.76 3.54
C GLY A 127 25.94 -6.42 4.24
N GLN A 128 25.44 -5.32 3.68
CA GLN A 128 25.59 -3.98 4.27
C GLN A 128 24.64 -3.80 5.44
N VAL A 129 25.09 -3.10 6.47
CA VAL A 129 24.25 -2.73 7.61
C VAL A 129 23.17 -1.75 7.15
N MET A 130 21.92 -2.07 7.51
CA MET A 130 20.80 -1.14 7.32
C MET A 130 20.85 -0.10 8.44
N GLU A 131 20.92 1.17 8.07
CA GLU A 131 20.69 2.23 9.05
C GLU A 131 19.18 2.28 9.38
N ASP A 132 18.87 2.31 10.67
CA ASP A 132 17.51 2.47 11.16
C ASP A 132 17.09 3.94 11.03
N LYS A 133 16.60 4.31 9.87
CA LYS A 133 16.14 5.67 9.56
C LYS A 133 14.63 5.78 9.75
N PRO A 134 14.15 6.92 10.28
CA PRO A 134 12.73 7.20 10.29
C PRO A 134 12.14 7.13 8.87
N ILE A 135 10.94 6.58 8.75
CA ILE A 135 10.20 6.50 7.48
C ILE A 135 8.92 7.31 7.62
N PHE A 136 8.68 8.19 6.66
CA PHE A 136 7.48 9.02 6.63
C PHE A 136 6.64 8.74 5.39
N VAL A 137 5.31 8.76 5.56
CA VAL A 137 4.36 8.57 4.46
C VAL A 137 3.42 9.76 4.36
N CYS A 138 3.37 10.37 3.19
CA CYS A 138 2.43 11.44 2.87
C CYS A 138 0.99 10.89 2.90
N GLN A 139 0.17 11.43 3.79
CA GLN A 139 -1.22 10.98 3.98
C GLN A 139 -2.17 11.42 2.87
N TYR A 140 -1.67 12.12 1.84
CA TYR A 140 -2.45 12.50 0.67
C TYR A 140 -2.17 11.62 -0.55
N CYS A 141 -0.91 11.37 -0.87
CA CYS A 141 -0.55 10.62 -2.09
C CYS A 141 0.22 9.32 -1.84
N GLY A 142 0.59 9.00 -0.60
CA GLY A 142 1.35 7.80 -0.27
C GLY A 142 2.88 7.95 -0.42
N ASN A 143 3.40 9.08 -0.92
CA ASN A 143 4.84 9.28 -1.08
C ASN A 143 5.60 8.91 0.19
N THR A 144 6.53 7.97 0.07
CA THR A 144 7.32 7.42 1.18
C THR A 144 8.74 7.96 1.13
N VAL A 145 9.24 8.47 2.24
CA VAL A 145 10.59 9.05 2.36
C VAL A 145 11.31 8.51 3.57
N GLU A 146 12.63 8.26 3.44
CA GLU A 146 13.53 7.90 4.53
C GLU A 146 14.22 9.16 5.09
N GLY A 147 14.46 9.18 6.39
CA GLY A 147 15.15 10.24 7.09
C GLY A 147 14.23 11.36 7.56
N GLU A 148 14.08 12.43 6.82
CA GLU A 148 13.27 13.59 7.21
C GLU A 148 12.17 13.88 6.19
N ALA A 149 10.94 14.16 6.71
CA ALA A 149 9.84 14.58 5.87
C ALA A 149 10.13 15.98 5.26
N PRO A 150 9.95 16.17 3.95
CA PRO A 150 10.20 17.44 3.29
C PRO A 150 9.15 18.50 3.69
N ASP A 151 9.48 19.79 3.58
CA ASP A 151 8.55 20.88 3.88
C ASP A 151 7.31 20.86 3.01
N LYS A 152 7.46 20.41 1.76
CA LYS A 152 6.37 20.13 0.81
C LYS A 152 6.59 18.79 0.13
N CYS A 153 5.53 18.02 -0.01
CA CYS A 153 5.59 16.77 -0.76
C CYS A 153 5.97 17.03 -2.22
N PRO A 154 7.04 16.41 -2.74
CA PRO A 154 7.46 16.64 -4.13
C PRO A 154 6.50 16.09 -5.17
N ILE A 155 5.58 15.18 -4.76
CA ILE A 155 4.60 14.55 -5.65
C ILE A 155 3.29 15.33 -5.72
N CYS A 156 2.71 15.72 -4.56
CA CYS A 156 1.39 16.34 -4.51
C CYS A 156 1.36 17.76 -3.93
N GLY A 157 2.49 18.28 -3.45
CA GLY A 157 2.62 19.66 -2.95
C GLY A 157 2.08 19.93 -1.56
N VAL A 158 1.51 18.96 -0.85
CA VAL A 158 1.00 19.16 0.51
C VAL A 158 2.12 19.44 1.52
N PRO A 159 1.85 20.20 2.61
CA PRO A 159 2.87 20.57 3.57
C PRO A 159 3.33 19.40 4.45
N LYS A 160 4.53 19.53 5.08
CA LYS A 160 5.19 18.56 5.97
C LYS A 160 4.27 17.93 7.01
N LYS A 161 3.33 18.70 7.58
CA LYS A 161 2.36 18.19 8.57
C LYS A 161 1.45 17.05 8.07
N MET A 162 1.41 16.82 6.77
CA MET A 162 0.67 15.71 6.14
C MET A 162 1.49 14.42 6.06
N PHE A 163 2.73 14.43 6.52
CA PHE A 163 3.54 13.23 6.60
C PHE A 163 3.37 12.56 7.96
N LYS A 164 3.04 11.28 7.97
CA LYS A 164 2.95 10.44 9.16
C LYS A 164 4.25 9.66 9.31
N LEU A 165 4.87 9.73 10.49
CA LEU A 165 5.95 8.82 10.88
C LEU A 165 5.38 7.40 10.99
N ILE A 166 6.10 6.45 10.47
CA ILE A 166 5.80 5.01 10.58
C ILE A 166 6.75 4.42 11.63
N ASP A 167 6.18 3.78 12.65
CA ASP A 167 6.87 3.09 13.74
C ASP A 167 7.13 1.63 13.39
#